data_9c396eaccac24382b51e48bd49fd2e2e
#
_entry.id   9c396eaccac24382b51e48bd49fd2e2e
#
_cell.length_a   1.000
_cell.length_b   1.000
_cell.length_c   1.000
_cell.angle_alpha   90.00
_cell.angle_beta   90.00
_cell.angle_gamma   90.00
#
_symmetry.space_group_name_H-M   'P 1'
#
loop_
_entity.id
_entity.type
_entity.pdbx_description
1 polymer ?
#
loop_
_entity_poly.entity_id
_entity_poly.type
_entity_poly.pdbx_seq_one_letter_code
_entity_poly.pdbx_strand_id
1 'polypeptide(L)'
;MPSKCILFYKTDRTDARAEAVIDRETAAGRLELVGVSAPEEAAVPKERQSLPFYPPETLPTVDFAYAIVTEASAAAQRDRRRSRVKRLLPPALLRLYYKLSARLFAQKKLRLWKRFDGWDKPIERRPDMVFPEYSPLGAWGVPAEKTVPARTLRIPGFRMDEYAALRERGVTFVSDNCWGGLMYHTLGMELRSPFINMFVQPDDFAKLLADLPHYLAQLLVPDTLCTRRGGAVVYPVVRLGDVKMHFNHVTTPEELEIYAEKWYRRRERMDMDTILAESSFSDREEQARYEAAFAESPYPMLVFTPYPTESYVQLAAFAENAERYKGDFPECARDCAKNDYPGAIPFDMLQTFLTRTVQPPKTEK
;
A
#
# COMPACT_ATOMS: atom_id res chain seq x y z
N MET A 1 -1.49 21.37 19.63
CA MET A 1 -2.69 20.90 20.34
C MET A 1 -2.87 19.42 20.05
N PRO A 2 -3.42 18.62 20.98
CA PRO A 2 -3.70 17.22 20.71
C PRO A 2 -4.72 17.05 19.58
N SER A 3 -4.59 15.96 18.81
CA SER A 3 -5.59 15.63 17.80
C SER A 3 -6.83 15.03 18.47
N LYS A 4 -8.00 15.65 18.29
CA LYS A 4 -9.27 15.10 18.76
C LYS A 4 -9.65 13.87 17.94
N CYS A 5 -9.86 12.74 18.59
CA CYS A 5 -10.14 11.47 17.92
C CYS A 5 -11.38 10.77 18.50
N ILE A 6 -12.09 10.08 17.62
CA ILE A 6 -13.11 9.10 17.97
C ILE A 6 -12.58 7.70 17.68
N LEU A 7 -12.83 6.74 18.56
CA LEU A 7 -12.57 5.32 18.30
C LEU A 7 -13.83 4.69 17.70
N PHE A 8 -13.69 4.12 16.49
CA PHE A 8 -14.78 3.41 15.83
C PHE A 8 -14.54 1.90 15.86
N TYR A 9 -15.35 1.18 16.58
CA TYR A 9 -15.28 -0.26 16.73
C TYR A 9 -16.18 -0.97 15.71
N LYS A 10 -15.59 -1.61 14.69
CA LYS A 10 -16.35 -2.41 13.70
C LYS A 10 -16.89 -3.71 14.27
N THR A 11 -16.23 -4.24 15.31
CA THR A 11 -16.57 -5.50 15.97
C THR A 11 -16.16 -5.42 17.43
N ASP A 12 -16.66 -6.36 18.22
CA ASP A 12 -16.28 -6.62 19.62
C ASP A 12 -14.80 -7.02 19.84
N ARG A 13 -14.04 -7.20 18.77
CA ARG A 13 -12.63 -7.60 18.81
C ARG A 13 -11.73 -6.40 18.67
N THR A 14 -10.90 -6.20 19.66
CA THR A 14 -9.91 -5.13 19.68
C THR A 14 -8.55 -5.61 19.17
N ASP A 15 -7.76 -4.66 18.71
CA ASP A 15 -6.36 -4.84 18.37
C ASP A 15 -5.51 -4.33 19.53
N ALA A 16 -5.07 -5.22 20.39
CA ALA A 16 -4.33 -4.88 21.62
C ALA A 16 -3.10 -3.99 21.36
N ARG A 17 -2.44 -4.12 20.21
CA ARG A 17 -1.29 -3.27 19.85
C ARG A 17 -1.74 -1.85 19.52
N ALA A 18 -2.81 -1.71 18.75
CA ALA A 18 -3.36 -0.40 18.44
C ALA A 18 -3.91 0.29 19.71
N GLU A 19 -4.58 -0.45 20.59
CA GLU A 19 -5.07 0.07 21.87
C GLU A 19 -3.93 0.58 22.76
N ALA A 20 -2.83 -0.17 22.89
CA ALA A 20 -1.66 0.27 23.63
C ALA A 20 -1.03 1.56 23.08
N VAL A 21 -1.04 1.74 21.75
CA VAL A 21 -0.57 2.97 21.12
C VAL A 21 -1.54 4.12 21.40
N ILE A 22 -2.85 3.90 21.33
CA ILE A 22 -3.86 4.90 21.66
C ILE A 22 -3.65 5.41 23.09
N ASP A 23 -3.49 4.49 24.05
CA ASP A 23 -3.27 4.84 25.45
C ASP A 23 -1.97 5.64 25.64
N ARG A 24 -0.88 5.22 25.00
CA ARG A 24 0.38 5.94 25.02
C ARG A 24 0.28 7.35 24.43
N GLU A 25 -0.37 7.51 23.28
CA GLU A 25 -0.53 8.80 22.63
C GLU A 25 -1.45 9.74 23.42
N THR A 26 -2.47 9.19 24.08
CA THR A 26 -3.35 9.93 24.99
C THR A 26 -2.59 10.39 26.23
N ALA A 27 -1.85 9.51 26.89
CA ALA A 27 -1.04 9.84 28.06
C ALA A 27 0.04 10.88 27.75
N ALA A 28 0.57 10.88 26.52
CA ALA A 28 1.54 11.86 26.06
C ALA A 28 0.93 13.19 25.59
N GLY A 29 -0.39 13.36 25.66
CA GLY A 29 -1.10 14.58 25.24
C GLY A 29 -1.05 14.87 23.74
N ARG A 30 -0.76 13.87 22.91
CA ARG A 30 -0.77 13.99 21.44
C ARG A 30 -2.11 13.62 20.82
N LEU A 31 -2.94 12.86 21.56
CA LEU A 31 -4.26 12.42 21.17
C LEU A 31 -5.26 12.71 22.29
N GLU A 32 -6.41 13.28 21.94
CA GLU A 32 -7.54 13.52 22.83
C GLU A 32 -8.71 12.64 22.39
N LEU A 33 -9.12 11.69 23.24
CA LEU A 33 -10.28 10.86 22.94
C LEU A 33 -11.56 11.64 23.31
N VAL A 34 -12.32 12.05 22.29
CA VAL A 34 -13.59 12.76 22.49
C VAL A 34 -14.78 11.81 22.58
N GLY A 35 -14.63 10.56 22.20
CA GLY A 35 -15.68 9.55 22.33
C GLY A 35 -15.41 8.25 21.58
N VAL A 36 -16.41 7.39 21.58
CA VAL A 36 -16.44 6.09 20.91
C VAL A 36 -17.67 5.96 20.03
N SER A 37 -17.57 5.14 18.99
CA SER A 37 -18.69 4.80 18.11
C SER A 37 -18.61 3.34 17.68
N ALA A 38 -19.73 2.72 17.43
CA ALA A 38 -19.88 1.37 16.90
C ALA A 38 -21.27 1.19 16.29
N PRO A 39 -21.48 0.25 15.34
CA PRO A 39 -22.81 -0.08 14.84
C PRO A 39 -23.78 -0.51 15.95
N GLU A 40 -23.25 -1.16 17.00
CA GLU A 40 -23.97 -1.54 18.20
C GLU A 40 -23.13 -1.14 19.42
N GLU A 41 -23.72 -0.47 20.40
CA GLU A 41 -23.03 -0.01 21.61
C GLU A 41 -22.36 -1.16 22.39
N ALA A 42 -22.96 -2.35 22.35
CA ALA A 42 -22.40 -3.56 22.93
C ALA A 42 -21.05 -4.00 22.31
N ALA A 43 -20.68 -3.47 21.15
CA ALA A 43 -19.38 -3.72 20.53
C ALA A 43 -18.26 -2.87 21.14
N VAL A 44 -18.57 -1.87 21.95
CA VAL A 44 -17.57 -1.03 22.62
C VAL A 44 -16.95 -1.81 23.79
N PRO A 45 -15.60 -1.90 23.85
CA PRO A 45 -14.92 -2.55 24.98
C PRO A 45 -15.24 -1.89 26.31
N LYS A 46 -15.28 -2.70 27.38
CA LYS A 46 -15.62 -2.21 28.73
C LYS A 46 -14.72 -1.06 29.21
N GLU A 47 -13.45 -1.12 28.85
CA GLU A 47 -12.41 -0.14 29.19
C GLU A 47 -12.69 1.25 28.53
N ARG A 48 -13.51 1.27 27.48
CA ARG A 48 -13.87 2.48 26.74
C ARG A 48 -15.31 2.97 26.99
N GLN A 49 -16.11 2.24 27.74
CA GLN A 49 -17.53 2.57 28.01
C GLN A 49 -17.71 3.83 28.87
N SER A 50 -16.65 4.33 29.51
CA SER A 50 -16.68 5.62 30.21
C SER A 50 -16.61 6.83 29.28
N LEU A 51 -16.25 6.64 28.01
CA LEU A 51 -16.21 7.69 27.00
C LEU A 51 -17.62 7.94 26.43
N PRO A 52 -17.95 9.17 25.99
CA PRO A 52 -19.20 9.45 25.30
C PRO A 52 -19.42 8.52 24.11
N PHE A 53 -20.59 7.91 24.01
CA PHE A 53 -20.96 7.08 22.85
C PHE A 53 -21.69 7.94 21.82
N TYR A 54 -21.22 7.86 20.57
CA TYR A 54 -21.85 8.51 19.42
C TYR A 54 -22.34 7.45 18.44
N PRO A 55 -23.66 7.34 18.20
CA PRO A 55 -24.17 6.49 17.12
C PRO A 55 -23.50 6.87 15.78
N PRO A 56 -23.18 5.90 14.91
CA PRO A 56 -22.43 6.15 13.67
C PRO A 56 -23.03 7.26 12.78
N GLU A 57 -24.35 7.37 12.74
CA GLU A 57 -25.09 8.38 11.96
C GLU A 57 -24.90 9.81 12.49
N THR A 58 -24.47 9.97 13.74
CA THR A 58 -24.20 11.28 14.33
C THR A 58 -22.77 11.77 14.10
N LEU A 59 -21.86 10.90 13.67
CA LEU A 59 -20.45 11.23 13.48
C LEU A 59 -20.18 12.49 12.65
N PRO A 60 -20.93 12.77 11.56
CA PRO A 60 -20.70 13.98 10.77
C PRO A 60 -20.90 15.29 11.55
N THR A 61 -21.63 15.26 12.66
CA THR A 61 -21.93 16.45 13.51
C THR A 61 -20.98 16.59 14.70
N VAL A 62 -20.13 15.59 14.95
CA VAL A 62 -19.19 15.60 16.08
C VAL A 62 -17.89 16.28 15.68
N ASP A 63 -17.37 17.14 16.54
CA ASP A 63 -16.07 17.82 16.31
C ASP A 63 -14.91 16.88 16.63
N PHE A 64 -14.33 16.29 15.59
CA PHE A 64 -13.11 15.49 15.66
C PHE A 64 -12.23 15.65 14.41
N ALA A 65 -10.93 15.46 14.60
CA ALA A 65 -9.96 15.45 13.51
C ALA A 65 -9.92 14.09 12.81
N TYR A 66 -9.90 13.00 13.60
CA TYR A 66 -9.79 11.64 13.06
C TYR A 66 -10.71 10.64 13.76
N ALA A 67 -11.29 9.74 12.97
CA ALA A 67 -11.91 8.51 13.45
C ALA A 67 -10.92 7.34 13.30
N ILE A 68 -10.43 6.80 14.40
CA ILE A 68 -9.55 5.63 14.43
C ILE A 68 -10.41 4.39 14.28
N VAL A 69 -10.31 3.72 13.12
CA VAL A 69 -11.14 2.55 12.80
C VAL A 69 -10.44 1.29 13.27
N THR A 70 -10.97 0.68 14.33
CA THR A 70 -10.44 -0.58 14.84
C THR A 70 -10.94 -1.74 13.98
N GLU A 71 -10.03 -2.61 13.57
CA GLU A 71 -10.35 -3.82 12.79
C GLU A 71 -9.85 -5.05 13.55
N ALA A 72 -10.57 -6.15 13.42
CA ALA A 72 -10.06 -7.44 13.91
C ALA A 72 -8.71 -7.75 13.24
N SER A 73 -7.77 -8.32 14.00
CA SER A 73 -6.43 -8.64 13.48
C SER A 73 -6.49 -9.45 12.18
N ALA A 74 -5.50 -9.24 11.29
CA ALA A 74 -5.40 -9.96 10.02
C ALA A 74 -5.43 -11.50 10.19
N ALA A 75 -4.95 -12.02 11.32
CA ALA A 75 -5.03 -13.44 11.66
C ALA A 75 -6.48 -13.91 11.84
N ALA A 76 -7.32 -13.13 12.50
CA ALA A 76 -8.74 -13.45 12.68
C ALA A 76 -9.54 -13.37 11.35
N GLN A 77 -9.13 -12.52 10.42
CA GLN A 77 -9.74 -12.44 9.08
C GLN A 77 -9.33 -13.61 8.18
N ARG A 78 -8.08 -14.09 8.27
CA ARG A 78 -7.61 -15.25 7.47
C ARG A 78 -8.37 -16.53 7.80
N ASP A 79 -8.71 -16.74 9.05
CA ASP A 79 -9.46 -17.93 9.49
C ASP A 79 -10.90 -17.96 8.98
N ARG A 80 -11.56 -16.82 8.83
CA ARG A 80 -12.91 -16.74 8.26
C ARG A 80 -12.96 -17.01 6.75
N ARG A 81 -11.87 -16.70 6.00
CA ARG A 81 -11.81 -16.85 4.53
C ARG A 81 -11.50 -18.27 4.05
N ARG A 82 -10.99 -19.14 4.90
CA ARG A 82 -10.82 -20.57 4.53
C ARG A 82 -12.19 -21.25 4.51
N SER A 83 -12.74 -21.40 3.30
CA SER A 83 -13.98 -22.15 3.15
C SER A 83 -13.84 -23.56 3.78
N ARG A 84 -14.88 -24.05 4.45
CA ARG A 84 -14.92 -25.39 5.08
C ARG A 84 -14.42 -26.49 4.13
N VAL A 85 -14.76 -26.39 2.83
CA VAL A 85 -14.36 -27.32 1.78
C VAL A 85 -12.83 -27.39 1.63
N LYS A 86 -12.11 -26.26 1.74
CA LYS A 86 -10.64 -26.26 1.63
C LYS A 86 -9.94 -26.93 2.82
N ARG A 87 -10.60 -27.02 3.97
CA ARG A 87 -10.06 -27.73 5.15
C ARG A 87 -10.18 -29.25 5.05
N LEU A 88 -11.06 -29.76 4.20
CA LEU A 88 -11.34 -31.19 4.02
C LEU A 88 -10.49 -31.86 2.94
N LEU A 89 -9.84 -31.09 2.07
CA LEU A 89 -8.99 -31.64 1.00
C LEU A 89 -7.56 -31.92 1.48
N PRO A 90 -7.02 -33.11 1.18
CA PRO A 90 -5.60 -33.40 1.40
C PRO A 90 -4.72 -32.35 0.72
N PRO A 91 -3.56 -31.95 1.34
CA PRO A 91 -2.70 -30.90 0.80
C PRO A 91 -2.24 -31.12 -0.65
N ALA A 92 -2.03 -32.37 -1.04
CA ALA A 92 -1.64 -32.75 -2.41
C ALA A 92 -2.76 -32.46 -3.42
N LEU A 93 -4.00 -32.81 -3.10
CA LEU A 93 -5.18 -32.54 -3.95
C LEU A 93 -5.48 -31.05 -4.00
N LEU A 94 -5.28 -30.33 -2.92
CA LEU A 94 -5.43 -28.89 -2.87
C LEU A 94 -4.41 -28.20 -3.78
N ARG A 95 -3.13 -28.62 -3.77
CA ARG A 95 -2.09 -28.12 -4.68
C ARG A 95 -2.41 -28.41 -6.14
N LEU A 96 -2.88 -29.62 -6.44
CA LEU A 96 -3.30 -30.00 -7.80
C LEU A 96 -4.49 -29.16 -8.27
N TYR A 97 -5.51 -28.99 -7.43
CA TYR A 97 -6.65 -28.13 -7.72
C TYR A 97 -6.22 -26.69 -8.04
N TYR A 98 -5.34 -26.08 -7.22
CA TYR A 98 -4.85 -24.74 -7.49
C TYR A 98 -4.03 -24.67 -8.79
N LYS A 99 -3.22 -25.67 -9.08
CA LYS A 99 -2.41 -25.73 -10.32
C LYS A 99 -3.29 -25.83 -11.56
N LEU A 100 -4.33 -26.67 -11.52
CA LEU A 100 -5.27 -26.84 -12.64
C LEU A 100 -6.17 -25.61 -12.80
N SER A 101 -6.74 -25.11 -11.71
CA SER A 101 -7.59 -23.91 -11.75
C SER A 101 -6.82 -22.68 -12.24
N ALA A 102 -5.57 -22.50 -11.82
CA ALA A 102 -4.71 -21.41 -12.31
C ALA A 102 -4.46 -21.52 -13.82
N ARG A 103 -4.18 -22.74 -14.35
CA ARG A 103 -4.00 -22.95 -15.79
C ARG A 103 -5.26 -22.66 -16.60
N LEU A 104 -6.41 -23.17 -16.16
CA LEU A 104 -7.70 -22.92 -16.83
C LEU A 104 -8.06 -21.44 -16.83
N PHE A 105 -7.81 -20.78 -15.71
CA PHE A 105 -8.06 -19.35 -15.57
C PHE A 105 -7.13 -18.52 -16.46
N ALA A 106 -5.85 -18.89 -16.56
CA ALA A 106 -4.90 -18.24 -17.44
C ALA A 106 -5.24 -18.42 -18.92
N GLN A 107 -5.71 -19.62 -19.33
CA GLN A 107 -6.16 -19.86 -20.70
C GLN A 107 -7.38 -19.01 -21.06
N LYS A 108 -8.34 -18.85 -20.13
CA LYS A 108 -9.47 -17.97 -20.33
C LYS A 108 -9.03 -16.52 -20.54
N LYS A 109 -8.11 -16.03 -19.70
CA LYS A 109 -7.53 -14.68 -19.84
C LYS A 109 -6.79 -14.50 -21.17
N LEU A 110 -5.96 -15.47 -21.56
CA LEU A 110 -5.27 -15.45 -22.85
C LEU A 110 -6.22 -15.33 -24.04
N ARG A 111 -7.39 -15.98 -23.99
CA ARG A 111 -8.40 -15.84 -25.05
C ARG A 111 -8.99 -14.43 -25.13
N LEU A 112 -9.17 -13.74 -24.01
CA LEU A 112 -9.62 -12.35 -23.98
C LEU A 112 -8.56 -11.43 -24.59
N TRP A 113 -7.30 -11.60 -24.20
CA TRP A 113 -6.20 -10.80 -24.73
C TRP A 113 -5.93 -11.07 -26.23
N LYS A 114 -6.17 -12.26 -26.74
CA LYS A 114 -6.08 -12.56 -28.18
C LYS A 114 -7.11 -11.79 -29.02
N ARG A 115 -8.19 -11.34 -28.42
CA ARG A 115 -9.24 -10.53 -29.08
C ARG A 115 -9.07 -9.04 -28.86
N PHE A 116 -8.09 -8.68 -28.04
CA PHE A 116 -7.83 -7.26 -27.78
C PHE A 116 -7.15 -6.64 -29.00
N ASP A 117 -7.73 -5.59 -29.52
CA ASP A 117 -7.26 -4.87 -30.72
C ASP A 117 -6.62 -3.51 -30.39
N GLY A 118 -6.45 -3.21 -29.11
CA GLY A 118 -5.85 -1.97 -28.61
C GLY A 118 -4.31 -1.99 -28.50
N TRP A 119 -3.63 -3.04 -29.02
CA TRP A 119 -2.18 -3.06 -29.04
C TRP A 119 -1.61 -1.93 -29.90
N ASP A 120 -0.55 -1.29 -29.40
CA ASP A 120 0.10 -0.13 -30.02
C ASP A 120 -0.82 1.12 -30.23
N LYS A 121 -1.99 1.12 -29.62
CA LYS A 121 -2.90 2.26 -29.63
C LYS A 121 -2.89 2.96 -28.28
N PRO A 122 -2.80 4.31 -28.22
CA PRO A 122 -2.94 5.03 -26.96
C PRO A 122 -4.27 4.76 -26.28
N ILE A 123 -4.23 4.59 -24.96
CA ILE A 123 -5.46 4.51 -24.16
C ILE A 123 -5.87 5.94 -23.82
N GLU A 124 -6.98 6.36 -24.40
CA GLU A 124 -7.55 7.67 -24.12
C GLU A 124 -8.13 7.73 -22.71
N ARG A 125 -8.08 8.93 -22.14
CA ARG A 125 -8.70 9.19 -20.83
C ARG A 125 -10.22 9.05 -20.92
N ARG A 126 -10.82 8.45 -19.89
CA ARG A 126 -12.27 8.24 -19.76
C ARG A 126 -12.82 9.00 -18.54
N PRO A 127 -12.95 10.36 -18.60
CA PRO A 127 -13.38 11.16 -17.45
C PRO A 127 -14.83 10.86 -17.02
N ASP A 128 -15.62 10.23 -17.91
CA ASP A 128 -16.96 9.71 -17.63
C ASP A 128 -17.00 8.52 -16.65
N MET A 129 -15.88 7.81 -16.50
CA MET A 129 -15.78 6.74 -15.50
C MET A 129 -15.81 7.31 -14.07
N VAL A 130 -16.82 6.97 -13.32
CA VAL A 130 -16.94 7.35 -11.90
C VAL A 130 -16.42 6.23 -11.02
N PHE A 131 -15.45 6.55 -10.16
CA PHE A 131 -15.00 5.65 -9.11
C PHE A 131 -15.52 6.17 -7.77
N PRO A 132 -16.31 5.40 -7.04
CA PRO A 132 -16.73 5.81 -5.71
C PRO A 132 -15.50 5.97 -4.83
N GLU A 133 -15.45 7.08 -4.10
CA GLU A 133 -14.41 7.30 -3.10
C GLU A 133 -14.61 6.29 -1.97
N TYR A 134 -13.55 5.51 -1.71
CA TYR A 134 -13.62 4.52 -0.64
C TYR A 134 -13.28 5.20 0.69
N SER A 135 -14.30 5.33 1.53
CA SER A 135 -14.10 5.64 2.94
C SER A 135 -14.53 4.46 3.80
N PRO A 136 -13.72 4.04 4.78
CA PRO A 136 -14.13 3.01 5.74
C PRO A 136 -15.42 3.33 6.51
N LEU A 137 -15.74 4.62 6.64
CA LEU A 137 -16.92 5.13 7.33
C LEU A 137 -17.83 5.96 6.42
N GLY A 138 -17.66 5.83 5.10
CA GLY A 138 -18.43 6.60 4.11
C GLY A 138 -19.93 6.34 4.16
N ALA A 139 -20.36 5.14 4.57
CA ALA A 139 -21.78 4.83 4.79
C ALA A 139 -22.43 5.72 5.86
N TRP A 140 -21.64 6.32 6.74
CA TRP A 140 -22.07 7.23 7.79
C TRP A 140 -21.63 8.69 7.54
N GLY A 141 -21.26 9.01 6.30
CA GLY A 141 -20.90 10.39 5.93
C GLY A 141 -19.55 10.88 6.43
N VAL A 142 -18.69 10.00 6.97
CA VAL A 142 -17.33 10.36 7.38
C VAL A 142 -16.39 10.19 6.20
N PRO A 143 -15.74 11.25 5.71
CA PRO A 143 -14.85 11.18 4.57
C PRO A 143 -13.54 10.44 4.89
N ALA A 144 -12.88 9.95 3.84
CA ALA A 144 -11.70 9.10 3.97
C ALA A 144 -10.53 9.81 4.66
N GLU A 145 -10.38 11.10 4.42
CA GLU A 145 -9.33 11.94 5.03
C GLU A 145 -9.47 12.09 6.55
N LYS A 146 -10.67 11.85 7.09
CA LYS A 146 -10.89 11.81 8.54
C LYS A 146 -10.74 10.41 9.14
N THR A 147 -10.42 9.38 8.37
CA THR A 147 -10.31 8.01 8.89
C THR A 147 -8.87 7.55 9.03
N VAL A 148 -8.54 6.91 10.14
CA VAL A 148 -7.23 6.31 10.43
C VAL A 148 -7.42 4.83 10.70
N PRO A 149 -6.91 3.93 9.85
CA PRO A 149 -6.99 2.49 10.12
C PRO A 149 -6.13 2.11 11.34
N ALA A 150 -6.60 1.20 12.17
CA ALA A 150 -5.83 0.73 13.33
C ALA A 150 -4.44 0.17 12.98
N ARG A 151 -4.27 -0.40 11.77
CA ARG A 151 -2.96 -0.86 11.28
C ARG A 151 -1.92 0.26 11.18
N THR A 152 -2.33 1.50 10.96
CA THR A 152 -1.44 2.67 10.93
C THR A 152 -0.76 2.90 12.27
N LEU A 153 -1.51 2.70 13.36
CA LEU A 153 -0.98 2.83 14.72
C LEU A 153 0.09 1.78 15.07
N ARG A 154 0.18 0.69 14.30
CA ARG A 154 1.19 -0.35 14.51
C ARG A 154 2.54 -0.03 13.89
N ILE A 155 2.68 1.08 13.17
CA ILE A 155 3.97 1.55 12.67
C ILE A 155 4.91 1.73 13.85
N PRO A 156 6.11 1.12 13.85
CA PRO A 156 7.06 1.28 14.94
C PRO A 156 7.35 2.76 15.22
N GLY A 157 7.35 3.15 16.50
CA GLY A 157 7.56 4.54 16.88
C GLY A 157 6.44 5.51 16.44
N PHE A 158 5.23 5.02 16.13
CA PHE A 158 4.10 5.86 15.73
C PHE A 158 3.86 7.01 16.71
N ARG A 159 3.69 8.20 16.16
CA ARG A 159 3.28 9.41 16.88
C ARG A 159 2.17 10.11 16.12
N MET A 160 1.11 10.49 16.83
CA MET A 160 -0.07 11.10 16.23
C MET A 160 0.19 12.47 15.61
N ASP A 161 1.04 13.28 16.24
CA ASP A 161 1.43 14.59 15.73
C ASP A 161 2.21 14.50 14.42
N GLU A 162 3.14 13.56 14.31
CA GLU A 162 3.90 13.32 13.07
C GLU A 162 3.00 12.76 11.97
N TYR A 163 2.11 11.85 12.31
CA TYR A 163 1.14 11.31 11.37
C TYR A 163 0.18 12.40 10.85
N ALA A 164 -0.30 13.29 11.72
CA ALA A 164 -1.12 14.42 11.32
C ALA A 164 -0.37 15.36 10.36
N ALA A 165 0.87 15.70 10.69
CA ALA A 165 1.74 16.51 9.82
C ALA A 165 2.00 15.84 8.46
N LEU A 166 2.21 14.50 8.43
CA LEU A 166 2.36 13.76 7.18
C LEU A 166 1.10 13.78 6.33
N ARG A 167 -0.07 13.67 6.94
CA ARG A 167 -1.35 13.76 6.24
C ARG A 167 -1.60 15.13 5.65
N GLU A 168 -1.29 16.19 6.39
CA GLU A 168 -1.42 17.57 5.93
C GLU A 168 -0.48 17.86 4.76
N ARG A 169 0.80 17.53 4.90
CA ARG A 169 1.80 17.72 3.86
C ARG A 169 1.55 16.82 2.65
N GLY A 170 1.18 15.58 2.90
CA GLY A 170 1.13 14.53 1.90
C GLY A 170 2.52 13.97 1.56
N VAL A 171 2.52 12.86 0.83
CA VAL A 171 3.68 12.23 0.22
C VAL A 171 3.27 11.57 -1.08
N THR A 172 4.10 11.71 -2.12
CA THR A 172 3.91 11.07 -3.42
C THR A 172 4.94 9.96 -3.58
N PHE A 173 4.52 8.70 -3.39
CA PHE A 173 5.41 7.56 -3.60
C PHE A 173 5.52 7.21 -5.08
N VAL A 174 6.74 7.21 -5.61
CA VAL A 174 7.06 6.72 -6.96
C VAL A 174 7.91 5.48 -6.79
N SER A 175 7.28 4.30 -6.94
CA SER A 175 7.94 3.00 -6.71
C SER A 175 8.07 2.21 -8.00
N ASP A 176 9.17 1.51 -8.17
CA ASP A 176 9.34 0.55 -9.25
C ASP A 176 8.56 -0.77 -9.02
N ASN A 177 7.91 -0.90 -7.87
CA ASN A 177 7.19 -2.10 -7.42
C ASN A 177 5.90 -1.76 -6.67
N CYS A 178 5.31 -2.73 -5.97
CA CYS A 178 4.03 -2.53 -5.25
C CYS A 178 4.16 -1.80 -3.90
N TRP A 179 5.38 -1.44 -3.46
CA TRP A 179 5.62 -0.91 -2.11
C TRP A 179 4.87 0.40 -1.85
N GLY A 180 4.94 1.37 -2.77
CA GLY A 180 4.24 2.66 -2.62
C GLY A 180 2.74 2.51 -2.37
N GLY A 181 2.09 1.59 -3.11
CA GLY A 181 0.68 1.27 -2.90
C GLY A 181 0.39 0.65 -1.52
N LEU A 182 1.30 -0.20 -1.05
CA LEU A 182 1.22 -0.79 0.28
C LEU A 182 1.37 0.26 1.38
N MET A 183 2.25 1.25 1.18
CA MET A 183 2.44 2.35 2.13
C MET A 183 1.21 3.23 2.24
N TYR A 184 0.61 3.67 1.13
CA TYR A 184 -0.66 4.39 1.17
C TYR A 184 -1.74 3.60 1.91
N HIS A 185 -1.83 2.29 1.64
CA HIS A 185 -2.79 1.44 2.35
C HIS A 185 -2.47 1.34 3.86
N THR A 186 -1.21 1.19 4.24
CA THR A 186 -0.77 1.12 5.65
C THR A 186 -1.06 2.42 6.37
N LEU A 187 -0.77 3.55 5.74
CA LEU A 187 -1.01 4.89 6.29
C LEU A 187 -2.50 5.31 6.25
N GLY A 188 -3.36 4.59 5.54
CA GLY A 188 -4.74 5.01 5.33
C GLY A 188 -4.85 6.33 4.57
N MET A 189 -3.88 6.62 3.71
CA MET A 189 -3.84 7.84 2.91
C MET A 189 -4.39 7.62 1.51
N GLU A 190 -4.83 8.72 0.88
CA GLU A 190 -5.25 8.71 -0.51
C GLU A 190 -4.09 8.35 -1.45
N LEU A 191 -4.40 7.58 -2.50
CA LEU A 191 -3.44 7.21 -3.53
C LEU A 191 -3.13 8.43 -4.42
N ARG A 192 -1.98 9.07 -4.20
CA ARG A 192 -1.52 10.26 -4.94
C ARG A 192 -0.54 9.94 -6.06
N SER A 193 -0.24 8.67 -6.30
CA SER A 193 0.71 8.25 -7.32
C SER A 193 0.06 7.28 -8.31
N PRO A 194 0.33 7.38 -9.61
CA PRO A 194 -0.11 6.40 -10.60
C PRO A 194 0.67 5.08 -10.52
N PHE A 195 1.88 5.08 -9.93
CA PHE A 195 2.77 3.91 -9.81
C PHE A 195 2.30 2.97 -8.69
N ILE A 196 1.12 2.36 -8.89
CA ILE A 196 0.44 1.51 -7.90
C ILE A 196 0.04 0.19 -8.57
N ASN A 197 0.30 -0.94 -7.91
CA ASN A 197 -0.05 -2.27 -8.40
C ASN A 197 0.56 -2.60 -9.78
N MET A 198 1.79 -2.22 -9.98
CA MET A 198 2.59 -2.46 -11.17
C MET A 198 4.05 -2.61 -10.76
N PHE A 199 4.89 -2.98 -11.71
CA PHE A 199 6.33 -2.83 -11.53
C PHE A 199 6.99 -2.32 -12.81
N VAL A 200 8.14 -1.68 -12.63
CA VAL A 200 9.01 -1.16 -13.69
C VAL A 200 10.37 -1.85 -13.51
N GLN A 201 11.04 -2.20 -14.62
CA GLN A 201 12.39 -2.73 -14.51
C GLN A 201 13.35 -1.60 -14.12
N PRO A 202 14.46 -1.88 -13.41
CA PRO A 202 15.36 -0.84 -12.92
C PRO A 202 15.91 0.10 -14.01
N ASP A 203 16.26 -0.42 -15.21
CA ASP A 203 16.68 0.41 -16.35
C ASP A 203 15.61 1.43 -16.77
N ASP A 204 14.38 0.97 -16.88
CA ASP A 204 13.25 1.81 -17.25
C ASP A 204 12.87 2.75 -16.10
N PHE A 205 13.04 2.31 -14.85
CA PHE A 205 12.78 3.16 -13.68
C PHE A 205 13.79 4.30 -13.56
N ALA A 206 15.08 4.04 -13.82
CA ALA A 206 16.10 5.06 -13.86
C ALA A 206 15.80 6.13 -14.92
N LYS A 207 15.40 5.72 -16.13
CA LYS A 207 14.96 6.64 -17.21
C LYS A 207 13.75 7.46 -16.76
N LEU A 208 12.74 6.80 -16.17
CA LEU A 208 11.53 7.43 -15.67
C LEU A 208 11.85 8.54 -14.66
N LEU A 209 12.74 8.28 -13.70
CA LEU A 209 13.13 9.24 -12.69
C LEU A 209 13.94 10.40 -13.27
N ALA A 210 14.75 10.16 -14.29
CA ALA A 210 15.58 11.21 -14.92
C ALA A 210 14.73 12.33 -15.54
N ASP A 211 13.54 12.00 -16.07
CA ASP A 211 12.62 13.01 -16.64
C ASP A 211 11.14 12.62 -16.40
N LEU A 212 10.78 12.51 -15.14
CA LEU A 212 9.43 12.10 -14.74
C LEU A 212 8.32 12.99 -15.33
N PRO A 213 8.45 14.34 -15.42
CA PRO A 213 7.45 15.17 -16.04
C PRO A 213 7.20 14.83 -17.51
N HIS A 214 8.28 14.57 -18.27
CA HIS A 214 8.16 14.15 -19.67
C HIS A 214 7.36 12.86 -19.82
N TYR A 215 7.69 11.84 -19.03
CA TYR A 215 6.97 10.57 -19.09
C TYR A 215 5.53 10.69 -18.61
N LEU A 216 5.27 11.44 -17.55
CA LEU A 216 3.90 11.66 -17.07
C LEU A 216 3.02 12.40 -18.10
N ALA A 217 3.59 13.17 -19.02
CA ALA A 217 2.84 13.82 -20.10
C ALA A 217 2.39 12.86 -21.20
N GLN A 218 3.00 11.67 -21.29
CA GLN A 218 2.68 10.67 -22.32
C GLN A 218 1.35 9.95 -22.04
N LEU A 219 0.80 9.34 -23.09
CA LEU A 219 -0.31 8.41 -23.00
C LEU A 219 0.19 6.98 -22.75
N LEU A 220 -0.62 6.20 -22.05
CA LEU A 220 -0.39 4.77 -21.88
C LEU A 220 -0.66 4.03 -23.20
N VAL A 221 0.30 3.23 -23.66
CA VAL A 221 0.18 2.45 -24.90
C VAL A 221 0.40 0.97 -24.58
N PRO A 222 -0.59 0.09 -24.71
CA PRO A 222 -0.40 -1.36 -24.57
C PRO A 222 0.61 -1.87 -25.59
N ASP A 223 1.68 -2.54 -25.12
CA ASP A 223 2.79 -2.98 -25.94
C ASP A 223 2.72 -4.49 -26.24
N THR A 224 2.69 -5.29 -25.18
CA THR A 224 2.76 -6.75 -25.31
C THR A 224 2.12 -7.46 -24.12
N LEU A 225 2.01 -8.76 -24.24
CA LEU A 225 1.50 -9.62 -23.18
C LEU A 225 2.63 -10.42 -22.53
N CYS A 226 2.87 -10.17 -21.26
CA CYS A 226 3.83 -10.96 -20.48
C CYS A 226 3.17 -12.23 -19.93
N THR A 227 3.85 -13.35 -20.05
CA THR A 227 3.44 -14.62 -19.46
C THR A 227 4.52 -15.14 -18.53
N ARG A 228 4.17 -15.48 -17.31
CA ARG A 228 5.08 -16.05 -16.30
C ARG A 228 4.56 -17.40 -15.79
N ARG A 229 5.46 -18.14 -15.13
CA ARG A 229 5.15 -19.42 -14.47
C ARG A 229 4.46 -20.44 -15.40
N GLY A 230 5.01 -20.61 -16.61
CA GLY A 230 4.45 -21.55 -17.58
C GLY A 230 3.03 -21.20 -18.05
N GLY A 231 2.73 -19.91 -18.17
CA GLY A 231 1.45 -19.39 -18.62
C GLY A 231 0.38 -19.30 -17.52
N ALA A 232 0.74 -19.52 -16.25
CA ALA A 232 -0.21 -19.39 -15.14
C ALA A 232 -0.49 -17.93 -14.74
N VAL A 233 0.41 -17.01 -15.10
CA VAL A 233 0.28 -15.57 -14.88
C VAL A 233 0.39 -14.85 -16.21
N VAL A 234 -0.61 -14.06 -16.54
CA VAL A 234 -0.72 -13.31 -17.80
C VAL A 234 -1.14 -11.89 -17.48
N TYR A 235 -0.39 -10.91 -17.95
CA TYR A 235 -0.69 -9.50 -17.73
C TYR A 235 -0.12 -8.64 -18.87
N PRO A 236 -0.68 -7.45 -19.15
CA PRO A 236 -0.16 -6.55 -20.16
C PRO A 236 1.09 -5.82 -19.69
N VAL A 237 2.02 -5.61 -20.62
CA VAL A 237 3.08 -4.60 -20.55
C VAL A 237 2.57 -3.38 -21.29
N VAL A 238 2.71 -2.21 -20.68
CA VAL A 238 2.23 -0.94 -21.21
C VAL A 238 3.41 0.02 -21.31
N ARG A 239 3.54 0.71 -22.43
CA ARG A 239 4.57 1.73 -22.62
C ARG A 239 4.06 3.10 -22.17
N LEU A 240 4.97 3.85 -21.58
CA LEU A 240 4.86 5.27 -21.32
C LEU A 240 6.06 5.94 -22.03
N GLY A 241 5.88 6.36 -23.29
CA GLY A 241 7.00 6.64 -24.18
C GLY A 241 7.81 5.38 -24.48
N ASP A 242 9.11 5.38 -24.13
CA ASP A 242 10.02 4.23 -24.26
C ASP A 242 10.19 3.43 -22.95
N VAL A 243 9.54 3.84 -21.86
CA VAL A 243 9.53 3.14 -20.57
C VAL A 243 8.45 2.06 -20.54
N LYS A 244 8.80 0.85 -20.12
CA LYS A 244 7.89 -0.29 -20.00
C LYS A 244 7.42 -0.50 -18.57
N MET A 245 6.11 -0.50 -18.39
CA MET A 245 5.44 -0.75 -17.13
C MET A 245 4.69 -2.07 -17.17
N HIS A 246 4.89 -2.91 -16.18
CA HIS A 246 4.29 -4.24 -16.06
C HIS A 246 3.04 -4.18 -15.18
N PHE A 247 1.86 -4.22 -15.78
CA PHE A 247 0.58 -4.15 -15.06
C PHE A 247 0.16 -5.52 -14.55
N ASN A 248 0.99 -6.11 -13.67
CA ASN A 248 0.91 -7.48 -13.20
C ASN A 248 -0.36 -7.82 -12.38
N HIS A 249 -1.14 -6.83 -12.00
CA HIS A 249 -2.45 -6.99 -11.34
C HIS A 249 -3.64 -6.84 -12.31
N VAL A 250 -3.39 -6.48 -13.56
CA VAL A 250 -4.39 -6.37 -14.62
C VAL A 250 -4.49 -7.70 -15.38
N THR A 251 -5.69 -8.25 -15.49
CA THR A 251 -5.86 -9.61 -16.02
C THR A 251 -6.75 -9.70 -17.25
N THR A 252 -7.51 -8.65 -17.56
CA THR A 252 -8.38 -8.57 -18.74
C THR A 252 -8.25 -7.20 -19.42
N PRO A 253 -8.65 -7.07 -20.70
CA PRO A 253 -8.67 -5.79 -21.39
C PRO A 253 -9.56 -4.73 -20.69
N GLU A 254 -10.70 -5.14 -20.18
CA GLU A 254 -11.62 -4.24 -19.46
C GLU A 254 -10.98 -3.70 -18.16
N GLU A 255 -10.25 -4.57 -17.45
CA GLU A 255 -9.46 -4.13 -16.28
C GLU A 255 -8.35 -3.15 -16.66
N LEU A 256 -7.76 -3.28 -17.87
CA LEU A 256 -6.74 -2.36 -18.37
C LEU A 256 -7.31 -0.94 -18.56
N GLU A 257 -8.48 -0.79 -19.15
CA GLU A 257 -9.15 0.50 -19.33
C GLU A 257 -9.45 1.16 -17.98
N ILE A 258 -9.99 0.38 -17.03
CA ILE A 258 -10.27 0.85 -15.66
C ILE A 258 -8.97 1.28 -14.97
N TYR A 259 -7.91 0.50 -15.14
CA TYR A 259 -6.62 0.81 -14.52
C TYR A 259 -5.98 2.05 -15.13
N ALA A 260 -6.06 2.21 -16.45
CA ALA A 260 -5.55 3.38 -17.16
C ALA A 260 -6.25 4.66 -16.69
N GLU A 261 -7.59 4.65 -16.57
CA GLU A 261 -8.31 5.81 -16.04
C GLU A 261 -7.91 6.14 -14.59
N LYS A 262 -7.74 5.11 -13.73
CA LYS A 262 -7.22 5.30 -12.37
C LYS A 262 -5.79 5.86 -12.38
N TRP A 263 -4.97 5.44 -13.33
CA TRP A 263 -3.60 5.93 -13.53
C TRP A 263 -3.61 7.42 -13.86
N TYR A 264 -4.42 7.87 -14.83
CA TYR A 264 -4.54 9.28 -15.22
C TYR A 264 -5.04 10.16 -14.07
N ARG A 265 -6.06 9.71 -13.32
CA ARG A 265 -6.58 10.47 -12.17
C ARG A 265 -5.56 10.60 -11.03
N ARG A 266 -4.78 9.54 -10.78
CA ARG A 266 -3.72 9.59 -9.76
C ARG A 266 -2.57 10.49 -10.20
N ARG A 267 -2.22 10.48 -11.48
CA ARG A 267 -1.24 11.39 -12.06
C ARG A 267 -1.59 12.86 -11.80
N GLU A 268 -2.86 13.24 -11.93
CA GLU A 268 -3.34 14.60 -11.65
C GLU A 268 -3.25 15.00 -10.17
N ARG A 269 -3.16 14.04 -9.28
CA ARG A 269 -3.03 14.26 -7.83
C ARG A 269 -1.59 14.25 -7.36
N MET A 270 -0.65 13.95 -8.24
CA MET A 270 0.77 13.98 -7.89
C MET A 270 1.18 15.38 -7.50
N ASP A 271 1.91 15.45 -6.41
CA ASP A 271 2.61 16.65 -6.00
C ASP A 271 4.12 16.38 -6.15
N MET A 272 4.73 17.07 -7.11
CA MET A 272 6.15 16.87 -7.45
C MET A 272 7.08 17.28 -6.31
N ASP A 273 6.65 18.21 -5.45
CA ASP A 273 7.43 18.69 -4.31
C ASP A 273 7.42 17.69 -3.13
N THR A 274 6.51 16.71 -3.14
CA THR A 274 6.41 15.70 -2.08
C THR A 274 6.86 14.31 -2.52
N ILE A 275 7.49 14.18 -3.69
CA ILE A 275 7.96 12.87 -4.20
C ILE A 275 8.99 12.26 -3.24
N LEU A 276 8.77 10.98 -2.95
CA LEU A 276 9.73 10.05 -2.40
C LEU A 276 9.75 8.84 -3.33
N ALA A 277 10.84 8.69 -4.08
CA ALA A 277 11.02 7.54 -4.96
C ALA A 277 11.49 6.33 -4.16
N GLU A 278 11.07 5.14 -4.57
CA GLU A 278 11.46 3.90 -3.88
C GLU A 278 11.83 2.83 -4.90
N SER A 279 12.90 2.11 -4.59
CA SER A 279 13.35 0.94 -5.31
C SER A 279 13.96 -0.10 -4.37
N SER A 280 14.23 -1.27 -4.90
CA SER A 280 14.88 -2.34 -4.15
C SER A 280 15.82 -3.15 -5.02
N PHE A 281 16.94 -3.57 -4.45
CA PHE A 281 17.86 -4.51 -5.11
C PHE A 281 17.70 -5.91 -4.54
N SER A 282 17.60 -6.88 -5.42
CA SER A 282 17.49 -8.30 -5.06
C SER A 282 18.84 -9.01 -5.00
N ASP A 283 19.84 -8.51 -5.72
CA ASP A 283 21.19 -9.04 -5.74
C ASP A 283 22.25 -7.93 -5.86
N ARG A 284 23.52 -8.31 -5.68
CA ARG A 284 24.66 -7.37 -5.70
C ARG A 284 25.00 -6.86 -7.10
N GLU A 285 24.73 -7.62 -8.13
CA GLU A 285 25.00 -7.20 -9.51
C GLU A 285 24.01 -6.08 -9.90
N GLU A 286 22.74 -6.25 -9.54
CA GLU A 286 21.71 -5.24 -9.72
C GLU A 286 22.06 -3.97 -8.95
N GLN A 287 22.46 -4.09 -7.67
CA GLN A 287 22.91 -2.96 -6.87
C GLN A 287 24.08 -2.22 -7.55
N ALA A 288 25.14 -2.92 -7.93
CA ALA A 288 26.31 -2.30 -8.55
C ALA A 288 25.98 -1.62 -9.89
N ARG A 289 25.02 -2.15 -10.64
CA ARG A 289 24.61 -1.62 -11.95
C ARG A 289 23.81 -0.33 -11.84
N TYR A 290 22.90 -0.23 -10.87
CA TYR A 290 21.94 0.88 -10.78
C TYR A 290 22.25 1.91 -9.68
N GLU A 291 23.21 1.63 -8.81
CA GLU A 291 23.54 2.51 -7.68
C GLU A 291 23.84 3.94 -8.14
N ALA A 292 24.66 4.11 -9.18
CA ALA A 292 25.01 5.42 -9.72
C ALA A 292 23.78 6.15 -10.31
N ALA A 293 22.94 5.44 -11.07
CA ALA A 293 21.75 6.02 -11.69
C ALA A 293 20.73 6.48 -10.63
N PHE A 294 20.60 5.74 -9.53
CA PHE A 294 19.69 6.13 -8.45
C PHE A 294 20.25 7.24 -7.57
N ALA A 295 21.59 7.32 -7.41
CA ALA A 295 22.26 8.42 -6.72
C ALA A 295 22.10 9.76 -7.47
N GLU A 296 21.99 9.73 -8.80
CA GLU A 296 21.78 10.90 -9.64
C GLU A 296 20.29 11.30 -9.78
N SER A 297 19.37 10.56 -9.15
CA SER A 297 17.94 10.88 -9.18
C SER A 297 17.68 12.31 -8.66
N PRO A 298 16.90 13.13 -9.40
CA PRO A 298 16.50 14.44 -8.91
C PRO A 298 15.52 14.39 -7.73
N TYR A 299 15.03 13.20 -7.40
CA TYR A 299 14.10 12.98 -6.31
C TYR A 299 14.76 12.25 -5.15
N PRO A 300 14.38 12.54 -3.91
CA PRO A 300 14.80 11.75 -2.76
C PRO A 300 14.47 10.27 -2.96
N MET A 301 15.45 9.41 -2.69
CA MET A 301 15.33 7.95 -2.90
C MET A 301 15.33 7.20 -1.58
N LEU A 302 14.45 6.21 -1.47
CA LEU A 302 14.45 5.19 -0.44
C LEU A 302 14.77 3.85 -1.11
N VAL A 303 16.00 3.36 -0.95
CA VAL A 303 16.44 2.14 -1.60
C VAL A 303 16.63 1.04 -0.57
N PHE A 304 16.02 -0.11 -0.81
CA PHE A 304 16.11 -1.27 0.06
C PHE A 304 17.05 -2.32 -0.53
N THR A 305 17.87 -2.93 0.33
CA THR A 305 18.77 -4.02 -0.04
C THR A 305 18.85 -5.08 1.06
N PRO A 306 19.04 -6.36 0.73
CA PRO A 306 19.32 -7.40 1.73
C PRO A 306 20.77 -7.34 2.24
N TYR A 307 21.64 -6.58 1.60
CA TYR A 307 23.08 -6.55 1.88
C TYR A 307 23.46 -5.41 2.82
N PRO A 308 24.56 -5.55 3.59
CA PRO A 308 25.13 -4.45 4.34
C PRO A 308 25.49 -3.28 3.42
N THR A 309 25.10 -2.07 3.79
CA THR A 309 25.31 -0.86 3.01
C THR A 309 25.35 0.37 3.92
N GLU A 310 26.10 1.38 3.53
CA GLU A 310 26.10 2.71 4.17
C GLU A 310 25.18 3.69 3.44
N SER A 311 24.85 3.41 2.17
CA SER A 311 24.08 4.31 1.30
C SER A 311 22.59 4.05 1.29
N TYR A 312 22.15 2.84 1.67
CA TYR A 312 20.76 2.41 1.54
C TYR A 312 20.21 1.82 2.84
N VAL A 313 18.93 1.48 2.84
CA VAL A 313 18.29 0.82 3.97
C VAL A 313 18.47 -0.69 3.86
N GLN A 314 19.28 -1.25 4.76
CA GLN A 314 19.38 -2.71 4.86
C GLN A 314 18.13 -3.28 5.52
N LEU A 315 17.44 -4.19 4.85
CA LEU A 315 16.39 -5.01 5.43
C LEU A 315 16.95 -6.37 5.87
N ALA A 316 17.40 -6.47 7.10
CA ALA A 316 17.91 -7.72 7.68
C ALA A 316 16.89 -8.86 7.58
N ALA A 317 15.62 -8.58 7.80
CA ALA A 317 14.54 -9.56 7.64
C ALA A 317 14.47 -10.17 6.22
N PHE A 318 14.87 -9.44 5.18
CA PHE A 318 14.93 -9.96 3.81
C PHE A 318 16.12 -10.92 3.65
N ALA A 319 17.29 -10.56 4.16
CA ALA A 319 18.48 -11.41 4.12
C ALA A 319 18.28 -12.71 4.92
N GLU A 320 17.72 -12.63 6.14
CA GLU A 320 17.45 -13.76 7.00
C GLU A 320 16.38 -14.71 6.46
N ASN A 321 15.47 -14.21 5.64
CA ASN A 321 14.34 -14.96 5.08
C ASN A 321 14.39 -15.07 3.54
N ALA A 322 15.58 -14.99 2.95
CA ALA A 322 15.75 -15.03 1.49
C ALA A 322 15.09 -16.25 0.85
N GLU A 323 15.19 -17.44 1.48
CA GLU A 323 14.50 -18.66 1.05
C GLU A 323 12.98 -18.53 1.06
N ARG A 324 12.42 -17.86 2.06
CA ARG A 324 10.98 -17.61 2.17
C ARG A 324 10.48 -16.71 1.07
N TYR A 325 11.19 -15.64 0.79
CA TYR A 325 10.76 -14.63 -0.17
C TYR A 325 11.26 -14.91 -1.59
N LYS A 326 12.29 -15.76 -1.76
CA LYS A 326 12.85 -16.17 -3.06
C LYS A 326 13.04 -15.00 -4.03
N GLY A 327 13.60 -13.92 -3.53
CA GLY A 327 13.78 -12.68 -4.28
C GLY A 327 12.53 -11.82 -4.43
N ASP A 328 11.39 -12.18 -3.81
CA ASP A 328 10.19 -11.34 -3.79
C ASP A 328 10.29 -10.27 -2.69
N PHE A 329 11.07 -9.24 -2.98
CA PHE A 329 11.25 -8.10 -2.08
C PHE A 329 9.92 -7.39 -1.74
N PRO A 330 9.01 -7.11 -2.70
CA PRO A 330 7.71 -6.54 -2.39
C PRO A 330 6.91 -7.35 -1.37
N GLU A 331 7.03 -8.67 -1.35
CA GLU A 331 6.39 -9.51 -0.34
C GLU A 331 7.02 -9.31 1.05
N CYS A 332 8.35 -9.24 1.13
CA CYS A 332 9.06 -8.94 2.37
C CYS A 332 8.69 -7.54 2.89
N ALA A 333 8.74 -6.52 2.06
CA ALA A 333 8.39 -5.15 2.42
C ALA A 333 6.93 -5.05 2.89
N ARG A 334 6.01 -5.78 2.25
CA ARG A 334 4.60 -5.88 2.67
C ARG A 334 4.47 -6.50 4.05
N ASP A 335 5.21 -7.56 4.36
CA ASP A 335 5.16 -8.22 5.64
C ASP A 335 5.76 -7.33 6.74
N CYS A 336 6.84 -6.61 6.45
CA CYS A 336 7.39 -5.58 7.34
C CYS A 336 6.37 -4.46 7.62
N ALA A 337 5.70 -3.96 6.57
CA ALA A 337 4.69 -2.91 6.69
C ALA A 337 3.46 -3.34 7.50
N LYS A 338 3.14 -4.64 7.53
CA LYS A 338 2.05 -5.19 8.35
C LYS A 338 2.45 -5.41 9.81
N ASN A 339 3.70 -5.13 10.18
CA ASN A 339 4.27 -5.44 11.49
C ASN A 339 4.17 -6.93 11.87
N ASP A 340 4.17 -7.82 10.89
CA ASP A 340 4.35 -9.24 11.14
C ASP A 340 5.78 -9.53 11.66
N TYR A 341 6.69 -8.54 11.51
CA TYR A 341 8.06 -8.53 12.02
C TYR A 341 8.34 -7.21 12.77
N PRO A 342 7.94 -7.10 14.05
CA PRO A 342 8.28 -5.95 14.88
C PRO A 342 9.80 -5.75 14.94
N GLY A 343 10.28 -4.55 14.65
CA GLY A 343 11.72 -4.24 14.58
C GLY A 343 12.39 -4.55 13.24
N ALA A 344 11.68 -5.12 12.26
CA ALA A 344 12.22 -5.36 10.92
C ALA A 344 12.31 -4.10 10.05
N ILE A 345 11.70 -2.99 10.45
CA ILE A 345 11.81 -1.70 9.78
C ILE A 345 12.94 -0.90 10.46
N PRO A 346 14.12 -0.78 9.83
CA PRO A 346 15.30 -0.22 10.47
C PRO A 346 15.36 1.32 10.38
N PHE A 347 14.24 1.99 10.22
CA PHE A 347 14.15 3.44 10.12
C PHE A 347 12.82 3.96 10.68
N ASP A 348 12.80 5.24 11.06
CA ASP A 348 11.57 5.94 11.45
C ASP A 348 10.73 6.25 10.21
N MET A 349 9.67 5.49 10.00
CA MET A 349 8.86 5.58 8.80
C MET A 349 8.18 6.95 8.66
N LEU A 350 7.55 7.47 9.72
CA LEU A 350 6.81 8.73 9.64
C LEU A 350 7.74 9.91 9.40
N GLN A 351 8.86 9.97 10.13
CA GLN A 351 9.85 11.03 9.94
C GLN A 351 10.57 10.93 8.59
N THR A 352 10.88 9.71 8.14
CA THR A 352 11.45 9.49 6.81
C THR A 352 10.52 10.02 5.71
N PHE A 353 9.22 9.75 5.80
CA PHE A 353 8.26 10.23 4.81
C PHE A 353 8.03 11.74 4.90
N LEU A 354 8.05 12.31 6.10
CA LEU A 354 7.96 13.75 6.32
C LEU A 354 9.18 14.50 5.76
N THR A 355 10.37 14.01 6.04
CA THR A 355 11.61 14.67 5.65
C THR A 355 12.10 14.25 4.27
N ARG A 356 11.62 13.11 3.77
CA ARG A 356 12.08 12.42 2.57
C ARG A 356 13.56 12.03 2.63
N THR A 357 14.05 11.85 3.85
CA THR A 357 15.41 11.40 4.14
C THR A 357 15.32 10.32 5.21
N VAL A 358 16.06 9.22 5.01
CA VAL A 358 16.06 8.11 5.97
C VAL A 358 16.42 8.60 7.36
N GLN A 359 15.54 8.37 8.31
CA GLN A 359 15.72 8.72 9.72
C GLN A 359 15.94 7.44 10.53
N PRO A 360 16.88 7.46 11.49
CA PRO A 360 17.10 6.29 12.34
C PRO A 360 15.84 5.92 13.13
N PRO A 361 15.66 4.64 13.49
CA PRO A 361 14.50 4.22 14.28
C PRO A 361 14.50 4.93 15.63
N LYS A 362 13.32 5.29 16.10
CA LYS A 362 13.17 5.85 17.45
C LYS A 362 13.58 4.82 18.48
N THR A 363 14.44 5.21 19.39
CA THR A 363 14.67 4.45 20.61
C THR A 363 13.44 4.57 21.49
N GLU A 364 12.73 3.48 21.72
CA GLU A 364 11.68 3.44 22.75
C GLU A 364 12.37 3.70 24.09
N LYS A 365 12.06 4.86 24.69
CA LYS A 365 12.46 5.18 26.05
C LYS A 365 11.36 4.75 26.99
#